data_216511818c30277ca2390b237b9d593b
#
_entry.id   216511818c30277ca2390b237b9d593b
#
_cell.length_a   1.000
_cell.length_b   1.000
_cell.length_c   1.000
_cell.angle_alpha   90.00
_cell.angle_beta   90.00
_cell.angle_gamma   90.00
#
_symmetry.space_group_name_H-M   'P 1'
#
loop_
_entity.id
_entity.type
_entity.pdbx_description
1 polymer ?
#
loop_
_entity_poly.entity_id
_entity_poly.type
_entity_poly.pdbx_seq_one_letter_code
_entity_poly.pdbx_strand_id
1 'polypeptide(L)'
;EQYSVIQGGDGGMEYAMCTLITGERSFGSLVGVTAHELAHTWFQFLLATNEAKHEWMDEGFTSYISALAMDEVMDRNAVNPLTSSYRGYIYLANSENKQPLTTHADRYDSNQAYGISAYSKGAVFLAQLGYIIGDENLKSTIKKYYQDFAFKHPKPMDIVRTAERVSGMELDWYLIDFTQTVNTIDYGVKSVQGKSITLERIGSMPMPIDLKVDYTDGTTENFYIPLRMMRGQKETDAAVLEDWAWAFPTYTFETSKTVSSVQLNPDSMMADVNSGNDSFSLTK
;
A
#
# COMPACT_ATOMS: atom_id res chain seq x y z
N GLU A 1 -8.24 -31.90 2.76
CA GLU A 1 -7.03 -31.32 3.37
C GLU A 1 -7.40 -30.86 4.80
N GLN A 2 -6.44 -30.90 5.73
CA GLN A 2 -6.67 -30.55 7.13
C GLN A 2 -5.62 -29.52 7.56
N TYR A 3 -6.08 -28.47 8.26
CA TYR A 3 -5.22 -27.51 8.95
C TYR A 3 -5.51 -27.58 10.45
N SER A 4 -4.48 -27.59 11.29
CA SER A 4 -4.62 -27.73 12.74
C SER A 4 -4.25 -26.42 13.44
N VAL A 5 -5.14 -25.91 14.26
CA VAL A 5 -4.86 -24.79 15.17
C VAL A 5 -4.61 -25.35 16.56
N ILE A 6 -3.40 -25.19 17.06
CA ILE A 6 -2.93 -25.79 18.30
C ILE A 6 -2.75 -24.67 19.34
N GLN A 7 -3.38 -24.82 20.51
CA GLN A 7 -3.15 -23.90 21.61
C GLN A 7 -1.77 -24.16 22.22
N GLY A 8 -0.93 -23.13 22.24
CA GLY A 8 0.43 -23.16 22.79
C GLY A 8 0.77 -21.91 23.57
N GLY A 9 2.04 -21.72 23.85
CA GLY A 9 2.58 -20.57 24.59
C GLY A 9 2.92 -19.37 23.72
N ASP A 10 2.94 -19.53 22.40
CA ASP A 10 3.35 -18.47 21.46
C ASP A 10 2.19 -17.53 21.09
N GLY A 11 2.52 -16.30 20.75
CA GLY A 11 1.56 -15.29 20.32
C GLY A 11 0.82 -15.66 19.04
N GLY A 12 1.51 -16.26 18.11
CA GLY A 12 1.16 -16.83 16.84
C GLY A 12 2.44 -17.32 16.21
N MET A 13 2.44 -18.48 15.60
CA MET A 13 3.57 -19.04 14.86
C MET A 13 3.07 -20.02 13.82
N GLU A 14 3.43 -19.74 12.58
CA GLU A 14 3.06 -20.54 11.42
C GLU A 14 3.94 -21.78 11.28
N TYR A 15 3.32 -22.86 10.86
CA TYR A 15 3.96 -24.09 10.42
C TYR A 15 3.19 -24.69 9.24
N ALA A 16 3.84 -25.54 8.49
CA ALA A 16 3.17 -26.22 7.39
C ALA A 16 1.98 -27.05 7.91
N MET A 17 0.76 -26.72 7.48
CA MET A 17 -0.50 -27.39 7.83
C MET A 17 -0.93 -27.26 9.30
N CYS A 18 -0.27 -26.45 10.12
CA CYS A 18 -0.73 -26.15 11.47
C CYS A 18 -0.17 -24.81 11.98
N THR A 19 -0.75 -24.31 13.08
CA THR A 19 -0.25 -23.12 13.77
C THR A 19 -0.31 -23.30 15.27
N LEU A 20 0.59 -22.62 15.99
CA LEU A 20 0.54 -22.47 17.44
C LEU A 20 -0.01 -21.09 17.79
N ILE A 21 -1.03 -21.02 18.63
CA ILE A 21 -1.70 -19.77 19.04
C ILE A 21 -1.98 -19.80 20.53
N THR A 22 -1.79 -18.67 21.24
CA THR A 22 -2.30 -18.55 22.61
C THR A 22 -3.82 -18.46 22.61
N GLY A 23 -4.51 -19.27 23.43
CA GLY A 23 -5.98 -19.32 23.48
C GLY A 23 -6.64 -18.20 24.29
N GLU A 24 -5.94 -17.55 25.20
CA GLU A 24 -6.47 -16.50 26.08
C GLU A 24 -6.51 -15.13 25.37
N ARG A 25 -7.43 -14.99 24.40
CA ARG A 25 -7.59 -13.79 23.57
C ARG A 25 -9.06 -13.37 23.49
N SER A 26 -9.30 -12.09 23.21
CA SER A 26 -10.65 -11.68 22.79
C SER A 26 -11.01 -12.34 21.46
N PHE A 27 -12.29 -12.47 21.17
CA PHE A 27 -12.77 -13.12 19.94
C PHE A 27 -12.12 -12.51 18.68
N GLY A 28 -12.16 -11.18 18.53
CA GLY A 28 -11.55 -10.52 17.37
C GLY A 28 -10.03 -10.74 17.28
N SER A 29 -9.32 -10.76 18.41
CA SER A 29 -7.88 -11.06 18.43
C SER A 29 -7.58 -12.52 18.04
N LEU A 30 -8.43 -13.46 18.48
CA LEU A 30 -8.28 -14.88 18.14
C LEU A 30 -8.53 -15.11 16.64
N VAL A 31 -9.61 -14.55 16.10
CA VAL A 31 -9.92 -14.63 14.66
C VAL A 31 -8.79 -13.99 13.84
N GLY A 32 -8.29 -12.83 14.27
CA GLY A 32 -7.22 -12.11 13.55
C GLY A 32 -5.92 -12.91 13.48
N VAL A 33 -5.43 -13.44 14.61
CA VAL A 33 -4.22 -14.25 14.61
C VAL A 33 -4.42 -15.56 13.83
N THR A 34 -5.58 -16.21 13.96
CA THR A 34 -5.88 -17.43 13.20
C THR A 34 -5.90 -17.16 11.69
N ALA A 35 -6.49 -16.05 11.25
CA ALA A 35 -6.50 -15.67 9.84
C ALA A 35 -5.09 -15.36 9.31
N HIS A 36 -4.24 -14.72 10.12
CA HIS A 36 -2.85 -14.44 9.81
C HIS A 36 -2.06 -15.72 9.63
N GLU A 37 -2.05 -16.60 10.64
CA GLU A 37 -1.30 -17.85 10.59
C GLU A 37 -1.80 -18.80 9.49
N LEU A 38 -3.09 -18.81 9.22
CA LEU A 38 -3.65 -19.59 8.11
C LEU A 38 -3.18 -19.06 6.75
N ALA A 39 -3.07 -17.74 6.58
CA ALA A 39 -2.65 -17.13 5.33
C ALA A 39 -1.20 -17.43 4.99
N HIS A 40 -0.34 -17.71 5.97
CA HIS A 40 1.03 -18.21 5.76
C HIS A 40 1.08 -19.54 4.99
N THR A 41 -0.02 -20.31 4.94
CA THR A 41 -0.09 -21.50 4.07
C THR A 41 0.20 -21.16 2.61
N TRP A 42 -0.18 -19.99 2.14
CA TRP A 42 0.08 -19.50 0.78
C TRP A 42 1.31 -18.61 0.70
N PHE A 43 1.39 -17.61 1.59
CA PHE A 43 2.44 -16.59 1.64
C PHE A 43 3.47 -16.97 2.68
N GLN A 44 4.29 -17.75 2.34
CA GLN A 44 5.59 -18.38 2.36
C GLN A 44 5.54 -19.90 2.14
N PHE A 45 4.61 -20.70 2.69
CA PHE A 45 4.74 -22.16 2.55
C PHE A 45 4.55 -22.67 1.12
N LEU A 46 3.45 -22.32 0.44
CA LEU A 46 3.22 -22.78 -0.93
C LEU A 46 4.06 -22.05 -1.95
N LEU A 47 4.25 -20.73 -1.81
CA LEU A 47 5.15 -19.97 -2.65
C LEU A 47 6.61 -20.25 -2.34
N ALA A 48 6.90 -20.64 -1.12
CA ALA A 48 8.23 -20.97 -0.61
C ALA A 48 9.24 -19.82 -0.79
N THR A 49 8.78 -18.60 -0.54
CA THR A 49 9.64 -17.41 -0.49
C THR A 49 10.71 -17.60 0.59
N ASN A 50 11.92 -17.12 0.34
CA ASN A 50 12.99 -17.14 1.33
C ASN A 50 12.73 -16.07 2.40
N GLU A 51 12.08 -16.45 3.48
CA GLU A 51 11.70 -15.57 4.59
C GLU A 51 12.91 -14.94 5.31
N ALA A 52 14.04 -15.63 5.37
CA ALA A 52 15.26 -15.10 5.96
C ALA A 52 15.86 -13.91 5.16
N LYS A 53 15.43 -13.69 3.93
CA LYS A 53 15.86 -12.59 3.05
C LYS A 53 14.77 -11.62 2.68
N HIS A 54 13.53 -12.07 2.73
CA HIS A 54 12.37 -11.33 2.25
C HIS A 54 11.20 -11.50 3.22
N GLU A 55 11.47 -11.33 4.52
CA GLU A 55 10.52 -11.46 5.62
C GLU A 55 9.25 -10.62 5.41
N TRP A 56 9.38 -9.48 4.74
CA TRP A 56 8.26 -8.60 4.41
C TRP A 56 7.31 -9.17 3.34
N MET A 57 7.78 -10.10 2.49
CA MET A 57 6.92 -10.82 1.55
C MET A 57 6.15 -11.94 2.23
N ASP A 58 6.69 -12.49 3.30
CA ASP A 58 6.05 -13.44 4.15
C ASP A 58 5.01 -12.72 5.05
N GLU A 59 5.48 -11.96 6.01
CA GLU A 59 4.65 -11.29 7.02
C GLU A 59 3.75 -10.19 6.44
N GLY A 60 4.27 -9.43 5.49
CA GLY A 60 3.55 -8.31 4.89
C GLY A 60 2.40 -8.75 3.99
N PHE A 61 2.61 -9.77 3.13
CA PHE A 61 1.55 -10.28 2.26
C PHE A 61 0.49 -11.01 3.09
N THR A 62 0.92 -11.76 4.08
CA THR A 62 0.04 -12.39 5.06
C THR A 62 -0.78 -11.36 5.83
N SER A 63 -0.16 -10.27 6.31
CA SER A 63 -0.86 -9.16 6.97
C SER A 63 -1.87 -8.47 6.06
N TYR A 64 -1.55 -8.30 4.79
CA TYR A 64 -2.47 -7.74 3.79
C TYR A 64 -3.72 -8.63 3.63
N ILE A 65 -3.54 -9.92 3.37
CA ILE A 65 -4.64 -10.87 3.16
C ILE A 65 -5.47 -11.06 4.43
N SER A 66 -4.83 -11.18 5.60
CA SER A 66 -5.55 -11.35 6.86
C SER A 66 -6.37 -10.11 7.25
N ALA A 67 -5.92 -8.90 6.91
CA ALA A 67 -6.70 -7.69 7.13
C ALA A 67 -7.99 -7.68 6.29
N LEU A 68 -7.92 -8.08 5.02
CA LEU A 68 -9.09 -8.22 4.16
C LEU A 68 -10.04 -9.32 4.66
N ALA A 69 -9.50 -10.48 5.04
CA ALA A 69 -10.28 -11.58 5.60
C ALA A 69 -10.99 -11.18 6.90
N MET A 70 -10.31 -10.41 7.76
CA MET A 70 -10.89 -9.89 9.00
C MET A 70 -12.01 -8.88 8.75
N ASP A 71 -11.89 -8.04 7.75
CA ASP A 71 -12.94 -7.09 7.38
C ASP A 71 -14.21 -7.82 6.96
N GLU A 72 -14.07 -8.83 6.10
CA GLU A 72 -15.15 -9.70 5.63
C GLU A 72 -15.79 -10.52 6.76
N VAL A 73 -14.98 -11.29 7.51
CA VAL A 73 -15.46 -12.20 8.56
C VAL A 73 -16.15 -11.46 9.70
N MET A 74 -15.69 -10.25 10.01
CA MET A 74 -16.24 -9.42 11.10
C MET A 74 -17.29 -8.42 10.63
N ASP A 75 -17.66 -8.44 9.34
CA ASP A 75 -18.65 -7.54 8.71
C ASP A 75 -18.36 -6.04 9.05
N ARG A 76 -17.07 -5.65 8.98
CA ARG A 76 -16.65 -4.30 9.37
C ARG A 76 -16.97 -3.26 8.32
N ASN A 77 -16.95 -3.65 7.05
CA ASN A 77 -17.16 -2.77 5.90
C ASN A 77 -16.25 -1.52 5.96
N ALA A 78 -15.01 -1.70 6.34
CA ALA A 78 -14.06 -0.61 6.51
C ALA A 78 -13.70 0.03 5.16
N VAL A 79 -13.64 1.35 5.10
CA VAL A 79 -13.15 2.07 3.89
C VAL A 79 -11.72 1.62 3.55
N ASN A 80 -10.88 1.46 4.56
CA ASN A 80 -9.53 0.90 4.41
C ASN A 80 -9.30 -0.17 5.49
N PRO A 81 -9.40 -1.47 5.16
CA PRO A 81 -9.12 -2.57 6.09
C PRO A 81 -7.69 -2.56 6.66
N LEU A 82 -6.76 -1.90 5.95
CA LEU A 82 -5.35 -1.80 6.31
C LEU A 82 -5.00 -0.58 7.16
N THR A 83 -5.99 0.14 7.70
CA THR A 83 -5.76 1.37 8.49
C THR A 83 -4.69 1.21 9.58
N SER A 84 -4.62 0.04 10.25
CA SER A 84 -3.59 -0.23 11.25
C SER A 84 -2.18 -0.31 10.63
N SER A 85 -2.05 -0.97 9.48
CA SER A 85 -0.79 -1.08 8.74
C SER A 85 -0.31 0.29 8.23
N TYR A 86 -1.23 1.12 7.72
CA TYR A 86 -0.90 2.50 7.32
C TYR A 86 -0.39 3.32 8.49
N ARG A 87 -1.05 3.27 9.65
CA ARG A 87 -0.59 3.96 10.86
C ARG A 87 0.82 3.53 11.29
N GLY A 88 1.08 2.22 11.29
CA GLY A 88 2.40 1.68 11.57
C GLY A 88 3.45 2.18 10.58
N TYR A 89 3.17 2.09 9.28
CA TYR A 89 4.05 2.59 8.23
C TYR A 89 4.35 4.09 8.37
N ILE A 90 3.31 4.94 8.51
CA ILE A 90 3.47 6.39 8.64
C ILE A 90 4.28 6.75 9.90
N TYR A 91 4.04 6.05 11.01
CA TYR A 91 4.82 6.24 12.23
C TYR A 91 6.31 5.96 11.97
N LEU A 92 6.64 4.82 11.37
CA LEU A 92 8.03 4.45 11.08
C LEU A 92 8.67 5.39 10.06
N ALA A 93 7.93 5.76 9.01
CA ALA A 93 8.40 6.65 7.95
C ALA A 93 8.80 8.04 8.46
N ASN A 94 8.15 8.50 9.54
CA ASN A 94 8.46 9.77 10.22
C ASN A 94 9.48 9.62 11.37
N SER A 95 10.03 8.43 11.59
CA SER A 95 11.01 8.18 12.67
C SER A 95 12.45 8.17 12.14
N GLU A 96 13.40 8.33 13.06
CA GLU A 96 14.84 8.18 12.79
C GLU A 96 15.23 6.71 12.54
N ASN A 97 14.40 5.75 12.96
CA ASN A 97 14.67 4.32 12.88
C ASN A 97 14.22 3.67 11.57
N LYS A 98 13.81 4.47 10.58
CA LYS A 98 13.40 3.93 9.28
C LYS A 98 14.56 3.34 8.51
N GLN A 99 14.36 2.14 7.98
CA GLN A 99 15.35 1.42 7.19
C GLN A 99 14.68 0.90 5.90
N PRO A 100 15.46 0.63 4.84
CA PRO A 100 14.94 -0.02 3.64
C PRO A 100 14.23 -1.33 3.98
N LEU A 101 13.13 -1.63 3.28
CA LEU A 101 12.37 -2.87 3.49
C LEU A 101 13.18 -4.13 3.18
N THR A 102 14.22 -4.00 2.35
CA THR A 102 15.19 -5.07 2.02
C THR A 102 16.29 -5.24 3.07
N THR A 103 16.23 -4.54 4.22
CA THR A 103 17.16 -4.75 5.33
C THR A 103 16.93 -6.16 5.89
N HIS A 104 18.00 -6.95 6.01
CA HIS A 104 17.92 -8.29 6.60
C HIS A 104 17.43 -8.21 8.06
N ALA A 105 16.58 -9.15 8.49
CA ALA A 105 15.98 -9.19 9.82
C ALA A 105 16.98 -8.93 10.96
N ASP A 106 18.17 -9.59 10.92
CA ASP A 106 19.22 -9.46 11.93
C ASP A 106 19.95 -8.10 11.94
N ARG A 107 19.64 -7.20 11.00
CA ARG A 107 20.31 -5.91 10.81
C ARG A 107 19.46 -4.70 11.07
N TYR A 108 18.21 -4.91 11.50
CA TYR A 108 17.38 -3.81 11.95
C TYR A 108 17.91 -3.26 13.29
N ASP A 109 17.90 -1.93 13.43
CA ASP A 109 18.39 -1.25 14.64
C ASP A 109 17.52 -1.52 15.87
N SER A 110 16.26 -1.95 15.67
CA SER A 110 15.35 -2.31 16.75
C SER A 110 14.30 -3.32 16.30
N ASN A 111 13.79 -4.11 17.26
CA ASN A 111 12.66 -5.03 17.03
C ASN A 111 11.40 -4.30 16.58
N GLN A 112 11.19 -3.05 17.03
CA GLN A 112 10.06 -2.23 16.60
C GLN A 112 10.17 -1.87 15.12
N ALA A 113 11.35 -1.41 14.68
CA ALA A 113 11.60 -1.09 13.28
C ALA A 113 11.42 -2.33 12.38
N TYR A 114 11.95 -3.49 12.82
CA TYR A 114 11.74 -4.77 12.14
C TYR A 114 10.26 -5.11 12.02
N GLY A 115 9.52 -5.18 13.13
CA GLY A 115 8.13 -5.59 13.15
C GLY A 115 7.23 -4.67 12.30
N ILE A 116 7.41 -3.34 12.40
CA ILE A 116 6.64 -2.41 11.57
C ILE A 116 7.01 -2.56 10.08
N SER A 117 8.29 -2.78 9.76
CA SER A 117 8.74 -2.95 8.39
C SER A 117 8.19 -4.24 7.77
N ALA A 118 8.40 -5.38 8.41
CA ALA A 118 7.97 -6.66 7.86
C ALA A 118 6.44 -6.75 7.72
N TYR A 119 5.70 -6.43 8.77
CA TYR A 119 4.23 -6.58 8.80
C TYR A 119 3.51 -5.39 8.15
N SER A 120 3.69 -4.18 8.72
CA SER A 120 2.90 -3.01 8.30
C SER A 120 3.36 -2.47 6.96
N LYS A 121 4.65 -2.15 6.80
CA LYS A 121 5.18 -1.62 5.53
C LYS A 121 5.07 -2.66 4.41
N GLY A 122 5.28 -3.95 4.71
CA GLY A 122 5.07 -5.04 3.76
C GLY A 122 3.63 -5.16 3.27
N ALA A 123 2.62 -5.01 4.17
CA ALA A 123 1.22 -4.97 3.76
C ALA A 123 0.88 -3.71 2.95
N VAL A 124 1.42 -2.55 3.34
CA VAL A 124 1.25 -1.29 2.60
C VAL A 124 1.89 -1.37 1.20
N PHE A 125 2.94 -2.17 1.00
CA PHE A 125 3.49 -2.42 -0.33
C PHE A 125 2.42 -2.98 -1.29
N LEU A 126 1.66 -3.98 -0.90
CA LEU A 126 0.59 -4.50 -1.77
C LEU A 126 -0.55 -3.49 -1.93
N ALA A 127 -0.92 -2.77 -0.87
CA ALA A 127 -1.95 -1.75 -0.94
C ALA A 127 -1.58 -0.61 -1.91
N GLN A 128 -0.34 -0.13 -1.86
CA GLN A 128 0.13 0.91 -2.79
C GLN A 128 0.30 0.38 -4.21
N LEU A 129 0.68 -0.88 -4.39
CA LEU A 129 0.66 -1.51 -5.71
C LEU A 129 -0.77 -1.49 -6.29
N GLY A 130 -1.78 -1.84 -5.48
CA GLY A 130 -3.19 -1.75 -5.87
C GLY A 130 -3.65 -0.32 -6.18
N TYR A 131 -3.22 0.66 -5.38
CA TYR A 131 -3.49 2.07 -5.66
C TYR A 131 -2.95 2.51 -7.03
N ILE A 132 -1.77 2.02 -7.42
CA ILE A 132 -1.11 2.36 -8.69
C ILE A 132 -1.80 1.68 -9.87
N ILE A 133 -2.06 0.36 -9.80
CA ILE A 133 -2.53 -0.44 -10.94
C ILE A 133 -4.05 -0.65 -10.96
N GLY A 134 -4.75 -0.31 -9.89
CA GLY A 134 -6.17 -0.60 -9.67
C GLY A 134 -6.43 -1.94 -8.98
N ASP A 135 -7.51 -2.01 -8.18
CA ASP A 135 -7.81 -3.17 -7.32
C ASP A 135 -8.03 -4.47 -8.11
N GLU A 136 -8.71 -4.42 -9.25
CA GLU A 136 -8.96 -5.61 -10.07
C GLU A 136 -7.67 -6.16 -10.69
N ASN A 137 -6.75 -5.28 -11.08
CA ASN A 137 -5.41 -5.68 -11.54
C ASN A 137 -4.59 -6.26 -10.38
N LEU A 138 -4.69 -5.72 -9.16
CA LEU A 138 -4.03 -6.29 -8.00
C LEU A 138 -4.55 -7.69 -7.66
N LYS A 139 -5.86 -7.88 -7.63
CA LYS A 139 -6.49 -9.21 -7.42
C LYS A 139 -6.02 -10.22 -8.47
N SER A 140 -6.01 -9.81 -9.72
CA SER A 140 -5.55 -10.63 -10.85
C SER A 140 -4.04 -10.94 -10.74
N THR A 141 -3.26 -9.96 -10.31
CA THR A 141 -1.81 -10.11 -10.05
C THR A 141 -1.55 -11.14 -8.96
N ILE A 142 -2.21 -11.04 -7.81
CA ILE A 142 -2.03 -11.98 -6.70
C ILE A 142 -2.41 -13.41 -7.13
N LYS A 143 -3.53 -13.59 -7.82
CA LYS A 143 -3.96 -14.89 -8.34
C LYS A 143 -2.94 -15.48 -9.33
N LYS A 144 -2.47 -14.65 -10.28
CA LYS A 144 -1.49 -15.07 -11.27
C LYS A 144 -0.13 -15.36 -10.65
N TYR A 145 0.31 -14.54 -9.71
CA TYR A 145 1.54 -14.74 -8.95
C TYR A 145 1.52 -16.09 -8.22
N TYR A 146 0.43 -16.40 -7.53
CA TYR A 146 0.26 -17.72 -6.91
C TYR A 146 0.33 -18.86 -7.94
N GLN A 147 -0.40 -18.75 -9.06
CA GLN A 147 -0.41 -19.80 -10.11
C GLN A 147 0.96 -20.02 -10.73
N ASP A 148 1.69 -18.94 -11.00
CA ASP A 148 2.98 -19.01 -11.69
C ASP A 148 4.12 -19.47 -10.76
N PHE A 149 4.02 -19.17 -9.45
CA PHE A 149 5.15 -19.32 -8.52
C PHE A 149 4.93 -20.31 -7.37
N ALA A 150 3.79 -20.97 -7.25
CA ALA A 150 3.61 -22.03 -6.24
C ALA A 150 4.74 -23.06 -6.35
N PHE A 151 5.42 -23.34 -5.23
CA PHE A 151 6.58 -24.23 -5.09
C PHE A 151 7.86 -23.79 -5.82
N LYS A 152 8.04 -22.48 -6.12
CA LYS A 152 9.17 -22.00 -6.97
C LYS A 152 10.09 -20.96 -6.32
N HIS A 153 9.92 -20.62 -5.05
CA HIS A 153 10.77 -19.67 -4.32
C HIS A 153 10.85 -18.26 -4.96
N PRO A 154 9.72 -17.56 -5.16
CA PRO A 154 9.73 -16.25 -5.82
C PRO A 154 10.46 -15.18 -5.00
N LYS A 155 10.91 -14.14 -5.71
CA LYS A 155 11.62 -12.99 -5.18
C LYS A 155 10.80 -11.70 -5.37
N PRO A 156 11.17 -10.57 -4.75
CA PRO A 156 10.45 -9.30 -4.89
C PRO A 156 10.14 -8.88 -6.33
N MET A 157 11.08 -9.12 -7.25
CA MET A 157 10.87 -8.80 -8.67
C MET A 157 9.75 -9.62 -9.33
N ASP A 158 9.46 -10.81 -8.83
CA ASP A 158 8.50 -11.72 -9.48
C ASP A 158 7.05 -11.23 -9.31
N ILE A 159 6.67 -10.69 -8.15
CA ILE A 159 5.35 -10.08 -7.96
C ILE A 159 5.21 -8.81 -8.80
N VAL A 160 6.25 -7.96 -8.87
CA VAL A 160 6.23 -6.72 -9.65
C VAL A 160 6.11 -7.03 -11.15
N ARG A 161 6.90 -7.94 -11.68
CA ARG A 161 6.80 -8.37 -13.09
C ARG A 161 5.46 -9.04 -13.41
N THR A 162 4.84 -9.68 -12.43
CA THR A 162 3.50 -10.22 -12.61
C THR A 162 2.49 -9.07 -12.69
N ALA A 163 2.63 -8.04 -11.85
CA ALA A 163 1.81 -6.84 -11.90
C ALA A 163 1.96 -6.07 -13.21
N GLU A 164 3.20 -5.93 -13.72
CA GLU A 164 3.48 -5.33 -15.03
C GLU A 164 2.78 -6.06 -16.16
N ARG A 165 2.85 -7.39 -16.17
CA ARG A 165 2.15 -8.22 -17.19
C ARG A 165 0.64 -8.12 -17.14
N VAL A 166 0.08 -7.95 -15.94
CA VAL A 166 -1.38 -7.84 -15.74
C VAL A 166 -1.88 -6.43 -16.09
N SER A 167 -1.18 -5.40 -15.62
CA SER A 167 -1.60 -4.01 -15.77
C SER A 167 -1.14 -3.34 -17.07
N GLY A 168 -0.06 -3.86 -17.69
CA GLY A 168 0.60 -3.22 -18.83
C GLY A 168 1.43 -1.99 -18.46
N MET A 169 1.71 -1.77 -17.16
CA MET A 169 2.46 -0.61 -16.66
C MET A 169 3.90 -0.99 -16.31
N GLU A 170 4.82 -0.02 -16.35
CA GLU A 170 6.20 -0.14 -15.86
C GLU A 170 6.23 0.15 -14.35
N LEU A 171 6.73 -0.80 -13.55
CA LEU A 171 6.68 -0.75 -12.09
C LEU A 171 8.05 -0.97 -11.39
N ASP A 172 9.15 -1.10 -12.13
CA ASP A 172 10.48 -1.26 -11.54
C ASP A 172 10.84 -0.11 -10.59
N TRP A 173 10.44 1.12 -10.92
CA TRP A 173 10.61 2.31 -10.08
C TRP A 173 9.94 2.13 -8.71
N TYR A 174 8.74 1.55 -8.69
CA TYR A 174 7.98 1.31 -7.46
C TYR A 174 8.70 0.31 -6.54
N LEU A 175 9.16 -0.80 -7.10
CA LEU A 175 9.93 -1.79 -6.35
C LEU A 175 11.17 -1.16 -5.70
N ILE A 176 11.94 -0.39 -6.47
CA ILE A 176 13.18 0.22 -6.00
C ILE A 176 12.90 1.23 -4.90
N ASP A 177 12.03 2.22 -5.16
CA ASP A 177 11.77 3.29 -4.21
C ASP A 177 11.13 2.79 -2.92
N PHE A 178 10.13 1.90 -3.01
CA PHE A 178 9.41 1.44 -1.82
C PHE A 178 10.24 0.47 -0.97
N THR A 179 11.05 -0.40 -1.59
CA THR A 179 11.72 -1.49 -0.87
C THR A 179 13.19 -1.26 -0.57
N GLN A 180 13.92 -0.57 -1.45
CA GLN A 180 15.39 -0.43 -1.35
C GLN A 180 15.82 0.93 -0.81
N THR A 181 14.87 1.83 -0.58
CA THR A 181 15.14 3.17 -0.05
C THR A 181 14.30 3.45 1.20
N VAL A 182 14.55 4.59 1.82
CA VAL A 182 13.70 5.16 2.89
C VAL A 182 12.87 6.34 2.39
N ASN A 183 12.70 6.45 1.08
CA ASN A 183 11.87 7.48 0.44
C ASN A 183 10.43 7.39 0.94
N THR A 184 9.79 8.54 1.08
CA THR A 184 8.41 8.66 1.55
C THR A 184 7.53 9.31 0.49
N ILE A 185 6.26 8.97 0.51
CA ILE A 185 5.21 9.63 -0.25
C ILE A 185 4.78 10.85 0.56
N ASP A 186 4.89 12.04 -0.02
CA ASP A 186 4.41 13.30 0.57
C ASP A 186 4.14 14.28 -0.59
N TYR A 187 2.87 14.55 -0.84
CA TYR A 187 2.40 15.48 -1.85
C TYR A 187 1.48 16.51 -1.19
N GLY A 188 1.47 17.73 -1.72
CA GLY A 188 0.65 18.78 -1.14
C GLY A 188 0.00 19.68 -2.19
N VAL A 189 -1.04 20.39 -1.76
CA VAL A 189 -1.66 21.47 -2.53
C VAL A 189 -0.89 22.75 -2.26
N LYS A 190 0.02 23.11 -3.19
CA LYS A 190 0.90 24.27 -3.02
C LYS A 190 0.16 25.60 -3.10
N SER A 191 -0.73 25.75 -4.10
CA SER A 191 -1.54 26.96 -4.26
C SER A 191 -2.74 26.74 -5.16
N VAL A 192 -3.78 27.53 -4.94
CA VAL A 192 -4.95 27.64 -5.80
C VAL A 192 -5.23 29.11 -6.10
N GLN A 193 -5.34 29.47 -7.38
CA GLN A 193 -5.60 30.81 -7.84
C GLN A 193 -6.70 30.81 -8.91
N GLY A 194 -7.93 31.09 -8.50
CA GLY A 194 -9.07 31.08 -9.41
C GLY A 194 -9.36 29.67 -9.96
N LYS A 195 -8.89 29.41 -11.17
CA LYS A 195 -9.02 28.10 -11.85
C LYS A 195 -7.73 27.30 -11.84
N SER A 196 -6.61 27.92 -11.48
CA SER A 196 -5.29 27.30 -11.51
C SER A 196 -4.99 26.59 -10.21
N ILE A 197 -4.61 25.31 -10.29
CA ILE A 197 -4.18 24.48 -9.15
C ILE A 197 -2.72 24.10 -9.37
N THR A 198 -1.89 24.36 -8.37
CA THR A 198 -0.51 23.88 -8.33
C THR A 198 -0.32 22.90 -7.20
N LEU A 199 0.12 21.70 -7.54
CA LEU A 199 0.52 20.65 -6.60
C LEU A 199 2.03 20.65 -6.45
N GLU A 200 2.52 20.15 -5.32
CA GLU A 200 3.95 19.92 -5.10
C GLU A 200 4.21 18.52 -4.58
N ARG A 201 5.33 17.97 -5.02
CA ARG A 201 5.90 16.74 -4.47
C ARG A 201 6.96 17.14 -3.46
N ILE A 202 6.75 16.76 -2.21
CA ILE A 202 7.62 17.04 -1.07
C ILE A 202 8.47 15.81 -0.77
N GLY A 203 7.84 14.63 -0.77
CA GLY A 203 8.52 13.35 -0.61
C GLY A 203 9.38 12.95 -1.81
N SER A 204 10.22 11.95 -1.61
CA SER A 204 11.13 11.45 -2.65
C SER A 204 10.61 10.20 -3.36
N MET A 205 9.47 9.67 -2.96
CA MET A 205 8.83 8.54 -3.63
C MET A 205 7.75 9.02 -4.58
N PRO A 206 7.83 8.68 -5.89
CA PRO A 206 6.80 9.06 -6.87
C PRO A 206 5.51 8.24 -6.67
N MET A 207 4.36 8.90 -6.86
CA MET A 207 3.04 8.23 -6.91
C MET A 207 2.13 8.94 -7.93
N PRO A 208 1.22 8.23 -8.61
CA PRO A 208 0.13 8.86 -9.32
C PRO A 208 -0.83 9.50 -8.32
N ILE A 209 -1.58 10.52 -8.74
CA ILE A 209 -2.38 11.35 -7.85
C ILE A 209 -3.86 11.28 -8.19
N ASP A 210 -4.69 10.95 -7.21
CA ASP A 210 -6.13 11.15 -7.25
C ASP A 210 -6.49 12.47 -6.55
N LEU A 211 -7.34 13.26 -7.17
CA LEU A 211 -7.78 14.57 -6.69
C LEU A 211 -9.29 14.70 -6.74
N LYS A 212 -9.86 15.36 -5.75
CA LYS A 212 -11.23 15.86 -5.75
C LYS A 212 -11.20 17.38 -5.73
N VAL A 213 -11.93 18.03 -6.66
CA VAL A 213 -12.04 19.48 -6.75
C VAL A 213 -13.49 19.90 -6.64
N ASP A 214 -13.81 20.74 -5.65
CA ASP A 214 -15.10 21.37 -5.55
C ASP A 214 -15.03 22.79 -6.11
N TYR A 215 -16.09 23.21 -6.77
CA TYR A 215 -16.18 24.53 -7.44
C TYR A 215 -17.09 25.48 -6.68
N THR A 216 -16.92 26.79 -6.93
CA THR A 216 -17.73 27.84 -6.31
C THR A 216 -19.21 27.79 -6.71
N ASP A 217 -19.56 27.08 -7.77
CA ASP A 217 -20.95 26.84 -8.21
C ASP A 217 -21.59 25.62 -7.53
N GLY A 218 -20.87 24.94 -6.63
CA GLY A 218 -21.34 23.77 -5.88
C GLY A 218 -21.19 22.43 -6.61
N THR A 219 -20.59 22.44 -7.79
CA THR A 219 -20.29 21.18 -8.52
C THR A 219 -18.93 20.61 -8.10
N THR A 220 -18.72 19.31 -8.34
CA THR A 220 -17.51 18.57 -8.01
C THR A 220 -16.97 17.87 -9.23
N GLU A 221 -15.67 17.74 -9.35
CA GLU A 221 -14.97 16.97 -10.39
C GLU A 221 -13.80 16.20 -9.76
N ASN A 222 -13.60 14.96 -10.20
CA ASN A 222 -12.46 14.13 -9.80
C ASN A 222 -11.44 14.11 -10.95
N PHE A 223 -10.16 14.21 -10.59
CA PHE A 223 -9.04 14.17 -11.51
C PHE A 223 -8.06 13.05 -11.13
N TYR A 224 -7.40 12.53 -12.14
CA TYR A 224 -6.30 11.59 -11.98
C TYR A 224 -5.08 12.06 -12.76
N ILE A 225 -3.89 12.07 -12.13
CA ILE A 225 -2.62 12.44 -12.73
C ILE A 225 -1.71 11.20 -12.72
N PRO A 226 -1.50 10.53 -13.86
CA PRO A 226 -0.55 9.43 -13.94
C PRO A 226 0.90 9.93 -13.87
N LEU A 227 1.84 9.05 -13.54
CA LEU A 227 3.26 9.34 -13.69
C LEU A 227 3.73 8.94 -15.10
N ARG A 228 4.54 9.79 -15.72
CA ARG A 228 5.13 9.51 -17.05
C ARG A 228 5.91 8.20 -17.08
N MET A 229 6.61 7.86 -15.99
CA MET A 229 7.43 6.66 -15.91
C MET A 229 6.62 5.36 -15.89
N MET A 230 5.34 5.41 -15.54
CA MET A 230 4.45 4.24 -15.56
C MET A 230 4.14 3.74 -16.97
N ARG A 231 4.26 4.61 -17.98
CA ARG A 231 3.89 4.33 -19.39
C ARG A 231 2.49 3.77 -19.57
N GLY A 232 1.61 4.08 -18.66
CA GLY A 232 0.22 3.65 -18.61
C GLY A 232 -0.50 4.26 -17.42
N GLN A 233 -1.74 3.84 -17.19
CA GLN A 233 -2.57 4.33 -16.09
C GLN A 233 -3.59 3.28 -15.68
N LYS A 234 -4.07 3.35 -14.43
CA LYS A 234 -5.21 2.52 -13.98
C LYS A 234 -6.50 2.95 -14.66
N GLU A 235 -7.46 2.03 -14.73
CA GLU A 235 -8.84 2.38 -15.10
C GLU A 235 -9.43 3.31 -14.05
N THR A 236 -10.09 4.38 -14.48
CA THR A 236 -10.69 5.39 -13.61
C THR A 236 -11.82 6.13 -14.31
N ASP A 237 -12.83 6.54 -13.55
CA ASP A 237 -13.91 7.43 -14.00
C ASP A 237 -13.52 8.92 -13.84
N ALA A 238 -12.39 9.22 -13.24
CA ALA A 238 -11.87 10.58 -13.08
C ALA A 238 -11.38 11.16 -14.42
N ALA A 239 -11.43 12.47 -14.56
CA ALA A 239 -10.80 13.15 -15.68
C ALA A 239 -9.28 13.00 -15.62
N VAL A 240 -8.71 12.31 -16.62
CA VAL A 240 -7.27 12.07 -16.67
C VAL A 240 -6.55 13.29 -17.22
N LEU A 241 -5.61 13.80 -16.45
CA LEU A 241 -4.73 14.91 -16.83
C LEU A 241 -3.45 14.38 -17.52
N GLU A 242 -2.64 15.30 -18.04
CA GLU A 242 -1.32 14.95 -18.59
C GLU A 242 -0.43 14.31 -17.50
N ASP A 243 0.44 13.41 -17.91
CA ASP A 243 1.31 12.68 -16.99
C ASP A 243 2.32 13.60 -16.29
N TRP A 244 2.54 13.37 -15.00
CA TRP A 244 3.53 14.11 -14.22
C TRP A 244 4.92 13.52 -14.44
N ALA A 245 5.83 14.30 -15.02
CA ALA A 245 7.22 13.91 -15.14
C ALA A 245 7.96 14.09 -13.81
N TRP A 246 8.62 13.04 -13.32
CA TRP A 246 9.35 13.02 -12.04
C TRP A 246 10.36 14.17 -11.86
N ALA A 247 10.96 14.64 -12.96
CA ALA A 247 11.94 15.73 -12.95
C ALA A 247 11.37 17.06 -12.42
N PHE A 248 10.05 17.25 -12.45
CA PHE A 248 9.42 18.48 -12.00
C PHE A 248 8.86 18.31 -10.58
N PRO A 249 9.29 19.14 -9.61
CA PRO A 249 8.78 19.06 -8.24
C PRO A 249 7.36 19.61 -8.09
N THR A 250 6.84 20.30 -9.09
CA THR A 250 5.49 20.88 -9.09
C THR A 250 4.75 20.53 -10.37
N TYR A 251 3.42 20.45 -10.25
CA TYR A 251 2.50 20.23 -11.35
C TYR A 251 1.38 21.27 -11.30
N THR A 252 1.16 21.98 -12.41
CA THR A 252 0.11 23.01 -12.48
C THR A 252 -0.84 22.69 -13.62
N PHE A 253 -2.13 22.81 -13.34
CA PHE A 253 -3.18 22.65 -14.35
C PHE A 253 -4.34 23.61 -14.13
N GLU A 254 -5.14 23.81 -15.16
CA GLU A 254 -6.31 24.68 -15.16
C GLU A 254 -7.59 23.86 -15.13
N THR A 255 -8.52 24.24 -14.26
CA THR A 255 -9.87 23.69 -14.22
C THR A 255 -10.84 24.51 -15.07
N SER A 256 -11.99 23.92 -15.39
CA SER A 256 -13.03 24.60 -16.19
C SER A 256 -13.72 25.74 -15.45
N LYS A 257 -13.77 25.68 -14.10
CA LYS A 257 -14.49 26.61 -13.23
C LYS A 257 -13.60 27.11 -12.09
N THR A 258 -14.08 28.13 -11.37
CA THR A 258 -13.39 28.66 -10.19
C THR A 258 -13.44 27.67 -9.04
N VAL A 259 -12.28 27.33 -8.50
CA VAL A 259 -12.09 26.35 -7.44
C VAL A 259 -12.52 26.93 -6.08
N SER A 260 -13.23 26.13 -5.28
CA SER A 260 -13.55 26.43 -3.87
C SER A 260 -12.72 25.59 -2.90
N SER A 261 -12.49 24.31 -3.22
CA SER A 261 -11.62 23.45 -2.45
C SER A 261 -10.94 22.39 -3.32
N VAL A 262 -9.80 21.91 -2.85
CA VAL A 262 -9.05 20.79 -3.44
C VAL A 262 -8.74 19.80 -2.32
N GLN A 263 -8.97 18.52 -2.58
CA GLN A 263 -8.56 17.41 -1.73
C GLN A 263 -7.71 16.45 -2.55
N LEU A 264 -6.46 16.35 -2.21
CA LEU A 264 -5.54 15.32 -2.68
C LEU A 264 -5.79 14.04 -1.89
N ASN A 265 -5.65 12.86 -2.53
CA ASN A 265 -5.86 11.56 -1.87
C ASN A 265 -7.22 11.48 -1.13
N PRO A 266 -8.36 11.75 -1.81
CA PRO A 266 -9.66 11.93 -1.16
C PRO A 266 -10.13 10.72 -0.38
N ASP A 267 -9.75 9.52 -0.80
CA ASP A 267 -10.11 8.25 -0.16
C ASP A 267 -9.08 7.79 0.88
N SER A 268 -8.01 8.57 1.10
CA SER A 268 -6.90 8.25 2.00
C SER A 268 -6.25 6.88 1.72
N MET A 269 -6.24 6.47 0.43
CA MET A 269 -5.66 5.19 0.00
C MET A 269 -4.19 5.30 -0.40
N MET A 270 -3.71 6.47 -0.81
CA MET A 270 -2.28 6.72 -0.95
C MET A 270 -1.66 6.85 0.45
N ALA A 271 -0.55 6.17 0.69
CA ALA A 271 0.15 6.16 1.99
C ALA A 271 1.02 7.41 2.17
N ASP A 272 0.41 8.58 2.02
CA ASP A 272 1.04 9.87 2.28
C ASP A 272 1.39 10.01 3.77
N VAL A 273 2.62 10.44 4.06
CA VAL A 273 3.12 10.55 5.44
C VAL A 273 2.71 11.85 6.14
N ASN A 274 2.09 12.79 5.41
CA ASN A 274 1.69 14.10 5.92
C ASN A 274 0.37 14.58 5.32
N SER A 275 -0.74 14.06 5.81
CA SER A 275 -2.08 14.49 5.35
C SER A 275 -2.45 15.94 5.66
N GLY A 276 -1.61 16.67 6.38
CA GLY A 276 -1.86 18.07 6.75
C GLY A 276 -1.73 19.06 5.58
N ASN A 277 -1.08 18.66 4.48
CA ASN A 277 -0.90 19.46 3.27
C ASN A 277 -1.75 19.00 2.06
N ASP A 278 -2.58 17.96 2.26
CA ASP A 278 -3.40 17.33 1.22
C ASP A 278 -4.58 18.19 0.76
N SER A 279 -4.89 19.29 1.43
CA SER A 279 -6.11 20.03 1.16
C SER A 279 -5.91 21.54 1.09
N PHE A 280 -6.77 22.16 0.29
CA PHE A 280 -6.96 23.60 0.23
C PHE A 280 -8.45 23.92 0.30
N SER A 281 -8.82 24.96 1.02
CA SER A 281 -10.17 25.54 1.01
C SER A 281 -10.10 27.06 0.99
N LEU A 282 -10.93 27.68 0.16
CA LEU A 282 -11.16 29.12 0.27
C LEU A 282 -11.77 29.40 1.64
N THR A 283 -11.08 30.15 2.46
CA THR A 283 -11.66 30.69 3.70
C THR A 283 -12.83 31.61 3.34
N LYS A 284 -14.02 31.33 3.86
CA LYS A 284 -15.19 32.21 3.68
C LYS A 284 -15.01 33.54 4.40
#